data_5da117a90a2a4e6dbdbe023433ad8232
#
_entry.id   5da117a90a2a4e6dbdbe023433ad8232
#
_cell.length_a   1.000
_cell.length_b   1.000
_cell.length_c   1.000
_cell.angle_alpha   90.00
_cell.angle_beta   90.00
_cell.angle_gamma   90.00
#
_symmetry.space_group_name_H-M   'P 1'
#
loop_
_entity.id
_entity.type
_entity.pdbx_description
1 polymer ?
#
loop_
_entity_poly.entity_id
_entity_poly.type
_entity_poly.pdbx_seq_one_letter_code
_entity_poly.pdbx_strand_id
1 'polypeptide(L)'
;MHIIAGKYKKMKLKTLDSRQTRPTLTRIKEDMFNILNNYFIFENKTSLDLFAGSGSLSIESLSWGVRYAIINDNSKHAIEIIKQNLSRIDKSDYVLYQNDYLQLLELLKVTNQKVDLVFLDPPFAHENYMDYYYEIINYLIDNNILNPWAIIVCEAGEKLDLEKLSKLELLRFKDCKNKFLYFLRWGEE
;
A
#
# COMPACT_ATOMS: atom_id res chain seq x y z
N MET A 1 -7.88 -14.67 -5.49
CA MET A 1 -7.39 -14.16 -4.19
C MET A 1 -8.57 -13.92 -3.26
N HIS A 2 -8.38 -13.87 -1.95
CA HIS A 2 -9.45 -13.59 -0.99
C HIS A 2 -8.92 -12.72 0.16
N ILE A 3 -9.85 -12.10 0.91
CA ILE A 3 -9.55 -11.35 2.13
C ILE A 3 -9.25 -12.33 3.26
N ILE A 4 -8.16 -12.07 4.00
CA ILE A 4 -7.57 -13.00 4.97
C ILE A 4 -8.29 -12.92 6.31
N ALA A 5 -8.53 -11.70 6.81
CA ALA A 5 -9.09 -11.50 8.14
C ALA A 5 -10.03 -10.27 8.19
N GLY A 6 -10.65 -10.04 9.33
CA GLY A 6 -11.47 -8.86 9.62
C GLY A 6 -12.88 -8.92 9.05
N LYS A 7 -13.47 -7.74 8.87
CA LYS A 7 -14.88 -7.52 8.50
C LYS A 7 -15.28 -8.24 7.21
N TYR A 8 -14.38 -8.31 6.24
CA TYR A 8 -14.65 -8.89 4.91
C TYR A 8 -13.95 -10.24 4.70
N LYS A 9 -13.57 -10.95 5.76
CA LYS A 9 -12.88 -12.24 5.71
C LYS A 9 -13.55 -13.20 4.73
N LYS A 10 -12.74 -13.91 3.91
CA LYS A 10 -13.14 -14.84 2.85
C LYS A 10 -13.82 -14.21 1.63
N MET A 11 -13.98 -12.88 1.57
CA MET A 11 -14.47 -12.23 0.36
C MET A 11 -13.50 -12.50 -0.79
N LYS A 12 -14.03 -13.01 -1.90
CA LYS A 12 -13.24 -13.30 -3.11
C LYS A 12 -12.96 -11.99 -3.85
N LEU A 13 -11.71 -11.81 -4.29
CA LEU A 13 -11.26 -10.69 -5.09
C LEU A 13 -10.87 -11.18 -6.48
N LYS A 14 -11.23 -10.40 -7.50
CA LYS A 14 -10.68 -10.53 -8.85
C LYS A 14 -9.22 -10.04 -8.83
N THR A 15 -8.38 -10.67 -9.62
CA THR A 15 -6.96 -10.30 -9.77
C THR A 15 -6.72 -9.85 -11.19
N LEU A 16 -5.72 -9.00 -11.38
CA LEU A 16 -5.15 -8.76 -12.70
C LEU A 16 -4.54 -10.08 -13.19
N ASP A 17 -4.62 -10.33 -14.51
CA ASP A 17 -3.97 -11.49 -15.09
C ASP A 17 -2.46 -11.35 -14.90
N SER A 18 -1.93 -12.08 -13.92
CA SER A 18 -0.49 -12.10 -13.63
C SER A 18 0.07 -13.50 -13.83
N ARG A 19 1.33 -13.58 -14.27
CA ARG A 19 2.09 -14.84 -14.38
C ARG A 19 2.44 -15.42 -13.00
N GLN A 20 2.21 -14.68 -11.93
CA GLN A 20 2.43 -15.16 -10.56
C GLN A 20 1.26 -16.05 -10.10
N THR A 21 1.58 -17.14 -9.45
CA THR A 21 0.55 -18.06 -8.94
C THR A 21 -0.24 -17.40 -7.81
N ARG A 22 -1.58 -17.49 -7.85
CA ARG A 22 -2.49 -16.97 -6.84
C ARG A 22 -2.14 -17.36 -5.39
N PRO A 23 -1.66 -18.59 -5.09
CA PRO A 23 -1.23 -18.97 -3.75
C PRO A 23 -0.06 -18.15 -3.21
N THR A 24 0.93 -17.84 -4.05
CA THR A 24 2.10 -17.04 -3.65
C THR A 24 1.71 -15.61 -3.26
N LEU A 25 0.87 -14.95 -4.08
CA LEU A 25 0.38 -13.59 -3.80
C LEU A 25 -0.44 -13.53 -2.50
N THR A 26 -1.31 -14.51 -2.28
CA THR A 26 -2.10 -14.59 -1.04
C THR A 26 -1.21 -14.76 0.18
N ARG A 27 -0.17 -15.60 0.10
CA ARG A 27 0.76 -15.83 1.19
C ARG A 27 1.58 -14.58 1.54
N ILE A 28 2.07 -13.84 0.54
CA ILE A 28 2.81 -12.59 0.77
C ILE A 28 1.92 -11.57 1.47
N LYS A 29 0.68 -11.41 1.02
CA LYS A 29 -0.31 -10.53 1.67
C LYS A 29 -0.60 -10.96 3.11
N GLU A 30 -0.77 -12.25 3.36
CA GLU A 30 -0.97 -12.81 4.71
C GLU A 30 0.21 -12.50 5.63
N ASP A 31 1.42 -12.76 5.17
CA ASP A 31 2.65 -12.43 5.89
C ASP A 31 2.73 -10.93 6.19
N MET A 32 2.41 -10.08 5.20
CA MET A 32 2.42 -8.62 5.34
C MET A 32 1.50 -8.14 6.46
N PHE A 33 0.23 -8.56 6.45
CA PHE A 33 -0.74 -8.12 7.44
C PHE A 33 -0.52 -8.75 8.82
N ASN A 34 -0.03 -9.98 8.91
CA ASN A 34 0.38 -10.57 10.17
C ASN A 34 1.56 -9.82 10.81
N ILE A 35 2.52 -9.35 10.02
CA ILE A 35 3.61 -8.51 10.51
C ILE A 35 3.08 -7.13 10.94
N LEU A 36 2.28 -6.47 10.08
CA LEU A 36 1.68 -5.17 10.40
C LEU A 36 0.92 -5.19 11.73
N ASN A 37 0.17 -6.24 11.99
CA ASN A 37 -0.62 -6.38 13.23
C ASN A 37 0.22 -6.36 14.52
N ASN A 38 1.53 -6.55 14.44
CA ASN A 38 2.42 -6.43 15.60
C ASN A 38 2.87 -4.98 15.86
N TYR A 39 2.71 -4.08 14.89
CA TYR A 39 3.27 -2.72 14.94
C TYR A 39 2.23 -1.63 14.71
N PHE A 40 1.03 -1.97 14.23
CA PHE A 40 0.06 -1.00 13.75
C PHE A 40 -1.34 -1.28 14.30
N ILE A 41 -1.99 -0.23 14.81
CA ILE A 41 -3.40 -0.25 15.20
C ILE A 41 -4.20 0.31 14.03
N PHE A 42 -5.08 -0.51 13.45
CA PHE A 42 -5.79 -0.17 12.20
C PHE A 42 -6.95 0.82 12.41
N GLU A 43 -7.59 0.82 13.59
CA GLU A 43 -8.76 1.63 13.86
C GLU A 43 -8.47 3.12 13.75
N ASN A 44 -9.39 3.86 13.14
CA ASN A 44 -9.32 5.32 12.92
C ASN A 44 -8.12 5.78 12.09
N LYS A 45 -7.56 4.90 11.28
CA LYS A 45 -6.41 5.17 10.41
C LYS A 45 -6.82 5.36 8.96
N THR A 46 -5.98 6.07 8.21
CA THR A 46 -6.12 6.24 6.76
C THR A 46 -4.99 5.50 6.05
N SER A 47 -5.33 4.65 5.08
CA SER A 47 -4.34 3.99 4.22
C SER A 47 -4.24 4.67 2.86
N LEU A 48 -3.05 4.60 2.26
CA LEU A 48 -2.74 5.06 0.90
C LEU A 48 -2.12 3.91 0.11
N ASP A 49 -2.68 3.65 -1.07
CA ASP A 49 -2.16 2.65 -2.02
C ASP A 49 -2.00 3.34 -3.38
N LEU A 50 -0.75 3.64 -3.75
CA LEU A 50 -0.43 4.43 -4.95
C LEU A 50 -0.46 3.59 -6.24
N PHE A 51 -0.26 2.27 -6.12
CA PHE A 51 -0.16 1.32 -7.22
C PHE A 51 -1.03 0.09 -6.91
N ALA A 52 -2.34 0.32 -6.79
CA ALA A 52 -3.24 -0.61 -6.12
C ALA A 52 -3.51 -1.92 -6.90
N GLY A 53 -3.28 -1.94 -8.20
CA GLY A 53 -3.48 -3.13 -9.02
C GLY A 53 -4.91 -3.64 -8.96
N SER A 54 -5.14 -4.70 -8.19
CA SER A 54 -6.49 -5.24 -7.93
C SER A 54 -7.21 -4.58 -6.73
N GLY A 55 -6.54 -3.70 -5.99
CA GLY A 55 -7.04 -3.11 -4.76
C GLY A 55 -6.97 -4.04 -3.54
N SER A 56 -6.27 -5.16 -3.67
CA SER A 56 -6.25 -6.21 -2.64
C SER A 56 -5.70 -5.74 -1.30
N LEU A 57 -4.62 -4.93 -1.28
CA LEU A 57 -4.03 -4.42 -0.04
C LEU A 57 -4.94 -3.38 0.62
N SER A 58 -5.53 -2.49 -0.17
CA SER A 58 -6.48 -1.49 0.32
C SER A 58 -7.72 -2.12 0.95
N ILE A 59 -8.32 -3.11 0.29
CA ILE A 59 -9.50 -3.79 0.81
C ILE A 59 -9.16 -4.65 2.02
N GLU A 60 -7.99 -5.28 2.03
CA GLU A 60 -7.48 -5.98 3.21
C GLU A 60 -7.34 -5.02 4.40
N SER A 61 -6.75 -3.83 4.20
CA SER A 61 -6.59 -2.83 5.26
C SER A 61 -7.93 -2.36 5.84
N LEU A 62 -8.93 -2.11 5.00
CA LEU A 62 -10.31 -1.81 5.43
C LEU A 62 -10.92 -2.97 6.22
N SER A 63 -10.67 -4.21 5.80
CA SER A 63 -11.14 -5.41 6.51
C SER A 63 -10.54 -5.55 7.89
N TRP A 64 -9.28 -5.13 8.09
CA TRP A 64 -8.59 -5.15 9.38
C TRP A 64 -8.96 -3.98 10.29
N GLY A 65 -9.70 -2.98 9.79
CA GLY A 65 -10.23 -1.89 10.60
C GLY A 65 -9.77 -0.49 10.23
N VAL A 66 -8.98 -0.31 9.16
CA VAL A 66 -8.67 1.02 8.62
C VAL A 66 -9.98 1.74 8.33
N ARG A 67 -10.07 3.01 8.76
CA ARG A 67 -11.28 3.81 8.63
C ARG A 67 -11.52 4.31 7.21
N TYR A 68 -10.44 4.64 6.51
CA TYR A 68 -10.53 5.24 5.17
C TYR A 68 -9.36 4.83 4.29
N ALA A 69 -9.65 4.39 3.07
CA ALA A 69 -8.62 3.99 2.11
C ALA A 69 -8.58 4.94 0.90
N ILE A 70 -7.40 5.48 0.62
CA ILE A 70 -7.11 6.24 -0.60
C ILE A 70 -6.45 5.25 -1.58
N ILE A 71 -7.14 4.95 -2.66
CA ILE A 71 -6.78 3.91 -3.62
C ILE A 71 -6.50 4.54 -4.97
N ASN A 72 -5.36 4.25 -5.56
CA ASN A 72 -4.98 4.78 -6.86
C ASN A 72 -4.35 3.71 -7.77
N ASP A 73 -4.64 3.82 -9.03
CA ASP A 73 -3.88 3.17 -10.09
C ASP A 73 -4.00 3.99 -11.36
N ASN A 74 -2.97 4.02 -12.21
CA ASN A 74 -3.04 4.73 -13.49
C ASN A 74 -3.67 3.88 -14.61
N SER A 75 -3.71 2.57 -14.46
CA SER A 75 -4.25 1.62 -15.43
C SER A 75 -5.77 1.58 -15.41
N LYS A 76 -6.41 1.90 -16.54
CA LYS A 76 -7.87 1.76 -16.70
C LYS A 76 -8.35 0.33 -16.38
N HIS A 77 -7.59 -0.69 -16.80
CA HIS A 77 -7.93 -2.08 -16.51
C HIS A 77 -7.89 -2.39 -15.01
N ALA A 78 -6.86 -1.90 -14.30
CA ALA A 78 -6.79 -2.03 -12.85
C ALA A 78 -7.99 -1.36 -12.16
N ILE A 79 -8.35 -0.14 -12.58
CA ILE A 79 -9.51 0.59 -12.04
C ILE A 79 -10.82 -0.19 -12.22
N GLU A 80 -11.02 -0.85 -13.36
CA GLU A 80 -12.23 -1.68 -13.60
C GLU A 80 -12.28 -2.89 -12.63
N ILE A 81 -11.13 -3.53 -12.39
CA ILE A 81 -11.02 -4.62 -11.42
C ILE A 81 -11.25 -4.13 -9.99
N ILE A 82 -10.62 -3.00 -9.62
CA ILE A 82 -10.80 -2.40 -8.28
C ILE A 82 -12.28 -2.07 -8.02
N LYS A 83 -12.97 -1.44 -8.98
CA LYS A 83 -14.41 -1.13 -8.85
C LYS A 83 -15.26 -2.38 -8.58
N GLN A 84 -14.95 -3.48 -9.27
CA GLN A 84 -15.66 -4.74 -9.04
C GLN A 84 -15.36 -5.30 -7.64
N ASN A 85 -14.12 -5.24 -7.19
CA ASN A 85 -13.72 -5.68 -5.87
C ASN A 85 -14.31 -4.83 -4.74
N LEU A 86 -14.49 -3.52 -4.98
CA LEU A 86 -15.09 -2.57 -4.03
C LEU A 86 -16.63 -2.62 -3.99
N SER A 87 -17.29 -3.43 -4.84
CA SER A 87 -18.75 -3.42 -4.97
C SER A 87 -19.53 -3.73 -3.68
N ARG A 88 -18.86 -4.37 -2.70
CA ARG A 88 -19.44 -4.73 -1.38
C ARG A 88 -18.90 -3.86 -0.24
N ILE A 89 -18.06 -2.86 -0.55
CA ILE A 89 -17.47 -1.95 0.42
C ILE A 89 -18.30 -0.67 0.42
N ASP A 90 -18.55 -0.11 1.61
CA ASP A 90 -19.24 1.16 1.72
C ASP A 90 -18.43 2.28 1.03
N LYS A 91 -19.10 3.08 0.21
CA LYS A 91 -18.46 4.17 -0.52
C LYS A 91 -17.91 5.28 0.38
N SER A 92 -18.37 5.36 1.62
CA SER A 92 -17.83 6.27 2.62
C SER A 92 -16.48 5.84 3.20
N ASP A 93 -16.06 4.60 2.97
CA ASP A 93 -14.84 4.03 3.54
C ASP A 93 -13.63 4.16 2.61
N TYR A 94 -13.81 4.66 1.38
CA TYR A 94 -12.71 4.80 0.43
C TYR A 94 -12.92 5.94 -0.58
N VAL A 95 -11.82 6.30 -1.25
CA VAL A 95 -11.81 7.04 -2.50
C VAL A 95 -10.95 6.31 -3.53
N LEU A 96 -11.39 6.28 -4.78
CA LEU A 96 -10.68 5.65 -5.88
C LEU A 96 -10.30 6.71 -6.92
N TYR A 97 -9.00 6.83 -7.18
CA TYR A 97 -8.43 7.69 -8.21
C TYR A 97 -7.86 6.88 -9.37
N GLN A 98 -7.94 7.46 -10.57
CA GLN A 98 -7.23 6.98 -11.75
C GLN A 98 -6.23 8.05 -12.17
N ASN A 99 -5.14 8.17 -11.41
CA ASN A 99 -4.12 9.19 -11.63
C ASN A 99 -2.74 8.56 -11.78
N ASP A 100 -1.84 9.28 -12.43
CA ASP A 100 -0.43 9.08 -12.18
C ASP A 100 -0.11 9.32 -10.70
N TYR A 101 0.85 8.59 -10.14
CA TYR A 101 1.16 8.67 -8.71
C TYR A 101 1.61 10.08 -8.27
N LEU A 102 2.35 10.82 -9.13
CA LEU A 102 2.76 12.19 -8.84
C LEU A 102 1.56 13.15 -8.76
N GLN A 103 0.56 12.98 -9.63
CA GLN A 103 -0.66 13.77 -9.59
C GLN A 103 -1.43 13.54 -8.28
N LEU A 104 -1.50 12.28 -7.83
CA LEU A 104 -2.14 11.99 -6.54
C LEU A 104 -1.35 12.56 -5.37
N LEU A 105 -0.03 12.42 -5.35
CA LEU A 105 0.81 12.99 -4.30
C LEU A 105 0.65 14.51 -4.20
N GLU A 106 0.59 15.21 -5.33
CA GLU A 106 0.35 16.66 -5.36
C GLU A 106 -1.05 17.00 -4.83
N LEU A 107 -2.08 16.20 -5.18
CA LEU A 107 -3.42 16.38 -4.65
C LEU A 107 -3.44 16.22 -3.12
N LEU A 108 -2.78 15.20 -2.57
CA LEU A 108 -2.72 14.97 -1.13
C LEU A 108 -2.03 16.15 -0.41
N LYS A 109 -0.97 16.69 -1.00
CA LYS A 109 -0.25 17.87 -0.50
C LYS A 109 -1.17 19.10 -0.47
N VAL A 110 -1.80 19.46 -1.60
CA VAL A 110 -2.62 20.69 -1.69
C VAL A 110 -3.89 20.60 -0.85
N THR A 111 -4.44 19.40 -0.64
CA THR A 111 -5.60 19.16 0.24
C THR A 111 -5.22 18.96 1.70
N ASN A 112 -3.92 18.99 2.03
CA ASN A 112 -3.39 18.68 3.36
C ASN A 112 -3.89 17.34 3.91
N GLN A 113 -4.08 16.35 3.02
CA GLN A 113 -4.51 15.01 3.40
C GLN A 113 -3.38 14.25 4.07
N LYS A 114 -3.64 13.71 5.26
CA LYS A 114 -2.69 12.89 6.02
C LYS A 114 -3.00 11.41 5.90
N VAL A 115 -1.96 10.58 6.00
CA VAL A 115 -2.07 9.12 5.95
C VAL A 115 -1.24 8.47 7.05
N ASP A 116 -1.68 7.28 7.47
CA ASP A 116 -1.08 6.51 8.55
C ASP A 116 -0.40 5.22 8.08
N LEU A 117 -0.86 4.68 6.94
CA LEU A 117 -0.35 3.45 6.35
C LEU A 117 -0.21 3.62 4.85
N VAL A 118 0.98 3.37 4.32
CA VAL A 118 1.27 3.50 2.89
C VAL A 118 1.74 2.16 2.34
N PHE A 119 1.13 1.72 1.23
CA PHE A 119 1.60 0.58 0.45
C PHE A 119 2.33 1.06 -0.79
N LEU A 120 3.56 0.56 -1.00
CA LEU A 120 4.38 0.82 -2.17
C LEU A 120 4.77 -0.49 -2.85
N ASP A 121 4.13 -0.77 -3.97
CA ASP A 121 4.43 -1.87 -4.89
C ASP A 121 4.44 -1.32 -6.33
N PRO A 122 5.40 -0.44 -6.67
CA PRO A 122 5.46 0.17 -7.99
C PRO A 122 5.75 -0.87 -9.07
N PRO A 123 5.35 -0.64 -10.33
CA PRO A 123 5.56 -1.57 -11.43
C PRO A 123 7.06 -1.74 -11.73
N PHE A 124 7.54 -2.99 -11.78
CA PHE A 124 8.94 -3.35 -12.04
C PHE A 124 9.38 -3.20 -13.51
N ALA A 125 8.52 -2.66 -14.37
CA ALA A 125 8.77 -2.60 -15.84
C ALA A 125 9.68 -1.44 -16.29
N HIS A 126 10.13 -0.58 -15.40
CA HIS A 126 10.98 0.57 -15.71
C HIS A 126 12.43 0.32 -15.29
N GLU A 127 13.36 0.83 -16.09
CA GLU A 127 14.82 0.63 -15.91
C GLU A 127 15.32 1.11 -14.53
N ASN A 128 14.65 2.10 -13.92
CA ASN A 128 15.01 2.70 -12.63
C ASN A 128 13.85 2.60 -11.61
N TYR A 129 13.09 1.49 -11.62
CA TYR A 129 11.93 1.37 -10.74
C TYR A 129 12.26 1.47 -9.24
N MET A 130 13.50 1.18 -8.85
CA MET A 130 13.96 1.32 -7.47
C MET A 130 13.96 2.77 -6.99
N ASP A 131 14.12 3.75 -7.89
CA ASP A 131 14.10 5.17 -7.55
C ASP A 131 12.71 5.63 -7.08
N TYR A 132 11.63 4.99 -7.53
CA TYR A 132 10.27 5.29 -7.08
C TYR A 132 10.12 5.23 -5.55
N TYR A 133 10.75 4.24 -4.90
CA TYR A 133 10.64 4.11 -3.44
C TYR A 133 11.22 5.34 -2.74
N TYR A 134 12.41 5.76 -3.14
CA TYR A 134 13.10 6.90 -2.52
C TYR A 134 12.42 8.22 -2.83
N GLU A 135 12.01 8.45 -4.08
CA GLU A 135 11.32 9.66 -4.51
C GLU A 135 9.98 9.82 -3.80
N ILE A 136 9.15 8.77 -3.78
CA ILE A 136 7.83 8.81 -3.15
C ILE A 136 7.95 9.00 -1.64
N ILE A 137 8.82 8.23 -0.99
CA ILE A 137 9.00 8.32 0.48
C ILE A 137 9.48 9.70 0.87
N ASN A 138 10.48 10.24 0.19
CA ASN A 138 10.98 11.60 0.46
C ASN A 138 9.88 12.64 0.20
N TYR A 139 9.10 12.50 -0.87
CA TYR A 139 7.98 13.41 -1.14
C TYR A 139 6.94 13.40 -0.02
N LEU A 140 6.56 12.21 0.48
CA LEU A 140 5.61 12.07 1.59
C LEU A 140 6.09 12.75 2.86
N ILE A 141 7.39 12.61 3.18
CA ILE A 141 8.04 13.22 4.35
C ILE A 141 8.13 14.74 4.18
N ASP A 142 8.73 15.19 3.08
CA ASP A 142 9.06 16.61 2.86
C ASP A 142 7.81 17.49 2.70
N ASN A 143 6.69 16.91 2.26
CA ASN A 143 5.39 17.59 2.15
C ASN A 143 4.45 17.30 3.32
N ASN A 144 4.96 16.70 4.41
CA ASN A 144 4.22 16.46 5.64
C ASN A 144 2.89 15.71 5.40
N ILE A 145 2.91 14.67 4.55
CA ILE A 145 1.73 13.84 4.23
C ILE A 145 1.56 12.70 5.25
N LEU A 146 2.64 12.27 5.89
CA LEU A 146 2.61 11.22 6.90
C LEU A 146 2.13 11.76 8.26
N ASN A 147 1.20 11.04 8.90
CA ASN A 147 0.93 11.25 10.32
C ASN A 147 2.11 10.73 11.17
N PRO A 148 2.29 11.24 12.41
CA PRO A 148 3.22 10.64 13.37
C PRO A 148 3.01 9.12 13.48
N TRP A 149 4.11 8.35 13.51
CA TRP A 149 4.10 6.89 13.60
C TRP A 149 3.50 6.17 12.37
N ALA A 150 3.31 6.85 11.27
CA ALA A 150 2.88 6.22 10.01
C ALA A 150 3.85 5.11 9.59
N ILE A 151 3.28 4.04 9.03
CA ILE A 151 4.06 2.92 8.51
C ILE A 151 3.99 2.91 6.98
N ILE A 152 5.14 2.73 6.36
CA ILE A 152 5.28 2.50 4.92
C ILE A 152 5.69 1.06 4.71
N VAL A 153 4.90 0.32 3.94
CA VAL A 153 5.21 -1.05 3.53
C VAL A 153 5.66 -1.04 2.09
N CYS A 154 6.91 -1.44 1.86
CA CYS A 154 7.44 -1.58 0.50
C CYS A 154 7.53 -3.05 0.14
N GLU A 155 6.96 -3.41 -1.03
CA GLU A 155 7.19 -4.69 -1.70
C GLU A 155 8.14 -4.43 -2.87
N ALA A 156 9.36 -4.95 -2.83
CA ALA A 156 10.40 -4.66 -3.80
C ALA A 156 11.00 -5.93 -4.41
N GLY A 157 11.35 -5.89 -5.70
CA GLY A 157 12.03 -6.98 -6.40
C GLY A 157 13.53 -7.06 -6.10
N GLU A 158 14.10 -5.96 -5.61
CA GLU A 158 15.50 -5.84 -5.21
C GLU A 158 15.58 -5.25 -3.80
N LYS A 159 16.76 -5.36 -3.18
CA LYS A 159 16.97 -4.79 -1.84
C LYS A 159 17.02 -3.26 -1.87
N LEU A 160 16.30 -2.63 -0.96
CA LEU A 160 16.34 -1.19 -0.76
C LEU A 160 17.68 -0.78 -0.11
N ASP A 161 18.20 0.36 -0.55
CA ASP A 161 19.28 1.07 0.11
C ASP A 161 18.71 1.88 1.29
N LEU A 162 18.83 1.34 2.49
CA LEU A 162 18.28 1.95 3.70
C LEU A 162 19.01 3.23 4.13
N GLU A 163 20.24 3.47 3.66
CA GLU A 163 20.95 4.72 3.92
C GLU A 163 20.22 5.92 3.29
N LYS A 164 19.58 5.70 2.12
CA LYS A 164 18.73 6.71 1.46
C LYS A 164 17.41 6.96 2.20
N LEU A 165 17.05 6.12 3.15
CA LEU A 165 15.81 6.18 3.94
C LEU A 165 16.08 6.39 5.43
N SER A 166 17.20 7.03 5.77
CA SER A 166 17.71 7.19 7.15
C SER A 166 16.77 7.96 8.09
N LYS A 167 15.78 8.70 7.56
CA LYS A 167 14.72 9.36 8.33
C LYS A 167 13.67 8.38 8.88
N LEU A 168 13.67 7.13 8.42
CA LEU A 168 12.71 6.10 8.80
C LEU A 168 13.36 5.02 9.66
N GLU A 169 12.60 4.48 10.60
CA GLU A 169 12.99 3.31 11.39
C GLU A 169 12.57 2.03 10.65
N LEU A 170 13.52 1.10 10.44
CA LEU A 170 13.19 -0.23 9.96
C LEU A 170 12.61 -1.07 11.09
N LEU A 171 11.30 -1.32 11.06
CA LEU A 171 10.62 -2.19 12.02
C LEU A 171 10.84 -3.67 11.72
N ARG A 172 10.76 -4.03 10.45
CA ARG A 172 10.90 -5.41 9.99
C ARG A 172 11.34 -5.46 8.53
N PHE A 173 12.15 -6.45 8.23
CA PHE A 173 12.50 -6.90 6.89
C PHE A 173 12.13 -8.38 6.73
N LYS A 174 11.58 -8.76 5.57
CA LYS A 174 11.30 -10.15 5.23
C LYS A 174 11.71 -10.44 3.79
N ASP A 175 12.55 -11.47 3.62
CA ASP A 175 12.87 -12.06 2.31
C ASP A 175 11.80 -13.09 1.96
N CYS A 176 11.09 -12.87 0.84
CA CYS A 176 10.04 -13.74 0.31
C CYS A 176 10.52 -14.50 -0.93
N LYS A 177 11.79 -14.82 -1.04
CA LYS A 177 12.50 -15.48 -2.16
C LYS A 177 12.66 -14.61 -3.41
N ASN A 178 11.54 -14.16 -4.01
CA ASN A 178 11.56 -13.35 -5.23
C ASN A 178 11.19 -11.88 -4.98
N LYS A 179 10.87 -11.53 -3.75
CA LYS A 179 10.46 -10.19 -3.31
C LYS A 179 10.92 -9.93 -1.90
N PHE A 180 11.08 -8.66 -1.58
CA PHE A 180 11.51 -8.18 -0.27
C PHE A 180 10.42 -7.29 0.30
N LEU A 181 10.02 -7.55 1.55
CA LEU A 181 9.09 -6.70 2.29
C LEU A 181 9.86 -5.87 3.31
N TYR A 182 9.62 -4.57 3.31
CA TYR A 182 10.14 -3.63 4.28
C TYR A 182 8.98 -2.94 4.99
N PHE A 183 9.06 -2.86 6.31
CA PHE A 183 8.12 -2.14 7.17
C PHE A 183 8.90 -1.00 7.81
N LEU A 184 8.64 0.22 7.35
CA LEU A 184 9.37 1.42 7.71
C LEU A 184 8.43 2.35 8.48
N ARG A 185 8.89 2.89 9.62
CA ARG A 185 8.10 3.78 10.46
C ARG A 185 8.63 5.20 10.40
N TRP A 186 7.73 6.16 10.20
CA TRP A 186 8.00 7.58 10.38
C TRP A 186 7.90 7.91 11.87
N GLY A 187 8.98 8.47 12.46
CA GLY A 187 8.98 8.92 13.85
C GLY A 187 8.37 10.31 14.01
N GLU A 188 8.13 10.71 15.25
CA GLU A 188 8.01 12.12 15.61
C GLU A 188 9.41 12.72 15.77
N GLU A 189 9.64 13.89 15.15
CA GLU A 189 10.64 14.86 15.62
C GLU A 189 10.00 15.86 16.56
#